data_051deae8e704b5f8fc7450e0a6ef4a0a
#
_entry.id   051deae8e704b5f8fc7450e0a6ef4a0a
#
_cell.length_a   1.000
_cell.length_b   1.000
_cell.length_c   1.000
_cell.angle_alpha   90.00
_cell.angle_beta   90.00
_cell.angle_gamma   90.00
#
_symmetry.space_group_name_H-M   'P 1'
#
loop_
_entity.id
_entity.type
_entity.pdbx_description
1 polymer ?
#
loop_
_entity_poly.entity_id
_entity_poly.type
_entity_poly.pdbx_seq_one_letter_code
_entity_poly.pdbx_strand_id
1 'polypeptide(L)'
;MLSSLVQAFKVPELRNKILFTLGILVLYRFGAYLPVPGIPFQAFADSFSQQGVSMVMLDLFTGGALSNFSVFALGIMPYITASIIMQLMQGVIPAVGRWAKEGETGRRRITQVTRYLTLGLGLINAIGYLFLFKSEAYGVVFSTAVPEIVTDILVVFTLVVGTALIMWMGELITQHGVGNGMSLIIFVSIISSVPSAIFSSINLNADMGMGIAVTVLILVVVLLCIPAIIFVERAQRRIPISYAKRVQGRKVMGGQSSYLPIKINAAGVIPIIFASCLIYFPAQIAALFNVDWLTMAANAISAGWVNWILTALLIVFFAYFYTSIVFNPEDTAENLQRQGGFIPGIRPGRNTVQYIKDVLHRVTLPGAIFIAAIAVIPSILFYFTNNSLIQAFGGTSILIMIGVALDTMNKIESQLKMYNYDGFFK
;
A
#
# COMPACT_ATOMS: atom_id res chain seq x y z
N MET A 1 -19.79 9.80 -6.90
CA MET A 1 -18.90 8.64 -7.06
C MET A 1 -19.48 7.53 -7.92
N LEU A 2 -20.62 6.91 -7.57
CA LEU A 2 -21.24 5.88 -8.42
C LEU A 2 -21.64 6.41 -9.80
N SER A 3 -22.17 7.63 -9.87
CA SER A 3 -22.48 8.31 -11.14
C SER A 3 -21.24 8.54 -12.02
N SER A 4 -20.11 8.88 -11.42
CA SER A 4 -18.85 9.08 -12.14
C SER A 4 -18.30 7.76 -12.71
N LEU A 5 -18.46 6.64 -11.99
CA LEU A 5 -18.11 5.30 -12.51
C LEU A 5 -18.97 4.91 -13.71
N VAL A 6 -20.29 5.08 -13.61
CA VAL A 6 -21.20 4.79 -14.72
C VAL A 6 -20.88 5.65 -15.95
N GLN A 7 -20.53 6.92 -15.75
CA GLN A 7 -20.09 7.80 -16.85
C GLN A 7 -18.74 7.38 -17.42
N ALA A 8 -17.80 6.90 -16.59
CA ALA A 8 -16.50 6.41 -17.04
C ALA A 8 -16.63 5.22 -18.00
N PHE A 9 -17.61 4.33 -17.80
CA PHE A 9 -17.88 3.22 -18.70
C PHE A 9 -18.49 3.65 -20.06
N LYS A 10 -19.06 4.86 -20.14
CA LYS A 10 -19.59 5.40 -21.41
C LYS A 10 -18.49 5.95 -22.32
N VAL A 11 -17.32 6.35 -21.76
CA VAL A 11 -16.16 6.82 -22.53
C VAL A 11 -15.33 5.61 -22.98
N PRO A 12 -15.19 5.34 -24.31
CA PRO A 12 -14.56 4.10 -24.81
C PRO A 12 -13.11 3.92 -24.32
N GLU A 13 -12.32 5.00 -24.30
CA GLU A 13 -10.92 4.93 -23.87
C GLU A 13 -10.78 4.58 -22.38
N LEU A 14 -11.62 5.19 -21.54
CA LEU A 14 -11.60 4.94 -20.10
C LEU A 14 -12.11 3.54 -19.79
N ARG A 15 -13.14 3.09 -20.51
CA ARG A 15 -13.65 1.72 -20.43
C ARG A 15 -12.55 0.71 -20.75
N ASN A 16 -11.81 0.91 -21.83
CA ASN A 16 -10.72 0.00 -22.22
C ASN A 16 -9.62 -0.07 -21.14
N LYS A 17 -9.24 1.07 -20.54
CA LYS A 17 -8.28 1.11 -19.43
C LYS A 17 -8.78 0.36 -18.20
N ILE A 18 -10.07 0.53 -17.85
CA ILE A 18 -10.69 -0.18 -16.72
C ILE A 18 -10.73 -1.68 -16.99
N LEU A 19 -11.18 -2.11 -18.19
CA LEU A 19 -11.22 -3.52 -18.56
C LEU A 19 -9.83 -4.16 -18.60
N PHE A 20 -8.82 -3.44 -19.10
CA PHE A 20 -7.43 -3.87 -19.08
C PHE A 20 -6.94 -4.09 -17.63
N THR A 21 -7.22 -3.13 -16.75
CA THR A 21 -6.86 -3.25 -15.32
C THR A 21 -7.52 -4.47 -14.68
N LEU A 22 -8.82 -4.66 -14.90
CA LEU A 22 -9.55 -5.81 -14.38
C LEU A 22 -9.01 -7.13 -14.95
N GLY A 23 -8.68 -7.18 -16.25
CA GLY A 23 -8.09 -8.35 -16.89
C GLY A 23 -6.76 -8.76 -16.23
N ILE A 24 -5.86 -7.81 -15.97
CA ILE A 24 -4.58 -8.12 -15.29
C ILE A 24 -4.82 -8.56 -13.84
N LEU A 25 -5.78 -7.94 -13.11
CA LEU A 25 -6.10 -8.36 -11.75
C LEU A 25 -6.68 -9.79 -11.68
N VAL A 26 -7.46 -10.20 -12.68
CA VAL A 26 -7.93 -11.59 -12.81
C VAL A 26 -6.76 -12.53 -13.08
N LEU A 27 -5.84 -12.18 -13.99
CA LEU A 27 -4.63 -12.97 -14.24
C LEU A 27 -3.76 -13.09 -12.98
N TYR A 28 -3.61 -12.02 -12.22
CA TYR A 28 -2.92 -12.05 -10.93
C TYR A 28 -3.58 -13.05 -9.96
N ARG A 29 -4.90 -13.02 -9.84
CA ARG A 29 -5.62 -13.98 -8.98
C ARG A 29 -5.48 -15.41 -9.43
N PHE A 30 -5.50 -15.66 -10.74
CA PHE A 30 -5.26 -16.99 -11.29
C PHE A 30 -3.86 -17.51 -10.92
N GLY A 31 -2.82 -16.67 -11.06
CA GLY A 31 -1.45 -17.03 -10.68
C GLY A 31 -1.25 -17.29 -9.18
N ALA A 32 -2.08 -16.69 -8.30
CA ALA A 32 -2.05 -16.95 -6.86
C ALA A 32 -2.56 -18.36 -6.47
N TYR A 33 -3.18 -19.08 -7.38
CA TYR A 33 -3.61 -20.48 -7.19
C TYR A 33 -2.74 -21.49 -7.93
N LEU A 34 -1.77 -21.04 -8.74
CA LEU A 34 -0.83 -21.94 -9.43
C LEU A 34 0.24 -22.41 -8.44
N PRO A 35 0.26 -23.68 -8.01
CA PRO A 35 1.25 -24.17 -7.07
C PRO A 35 2.64 -24.20 -7.68
N VAL A 36 3.65 -24.00 -6.84
CA VAL A 36 5.07 -24.16 -7.25
C VAL A 36 5.33 -25.64 -7.51
N PRO A 37 5.91 -25.98 -8.69
CA PRO A 37 6.21 -27.37 -9.00
C PRO A 37 7.21 -27.98 -8.02
N GLY A 38 6.95 -29.24 -7.60
CA GLY A 38 7.84 -29.98 -6.69
C GLY A 38 7.41 -29.96 -5.22
N ILE A 39 6.34 -29.29 -4.86
CA ILE A 39 5.83 -29.24 -3.49
C ILE A 39 4.44 -29.87 -3.43
N PRO A 40 4.19 -30.81 -2.49
CA PRO A 40 2.87 -31.39 -2.28
C PRO A 40 1.97 -30.37 -1.61
N PHE A 41 0.96 -29.86 -2.33
CA PHE A 41 0.06 -28.80 -1.91
C PHE A 41 -0.65 -29.09 -0.59
N GLN A 42 -1.17 -30.33 -0.41
CA GLN A 42 -1.95 -30.69 0.79
C GLN A 42 -1.10 -30.69 2.05
N ALA A 43 0.10 -31.28 2.00
CA ALA A 43 1.02 -31.32 3.15
C ALA A 43 1.45 -29.90 3.59
N PHE A 44 1.59 -28.99 2.63
CA PHE A 44 1.94 -27.59 2.91
C PHE A 44 0.78 -26.83 3.57
N ALA A 45 -0.44 -26.96 3.05
CA ALA A 45 -1.62 -26.29 3.59
C ALA A 45 -1.94 -26.73 5.02
N ASP A 46 -1.77 -28.03 5.35
CA ASP A 46 -1.96 -28.57 6.70
C ASP A 46 -0.91 -28.04 7.68
N SER A 47 0.35 -27.96 7.26
CA SER A 47 1.44 -27.40 8.07
C SER A 47 1.28 -25.89 8.30
N PHE A 48 0.80 -25.17 7.30
CA PHE A 48 0.60 -23.72 7.38
C PHE A 48 -0.54 -23.32 8.34
N SER A 49 -1.60 -24.13 8.41
CA SER A 49 -2.75 -23.87 9.28
C SER A 49 -2.43 -23.96 10.79
N GLN A 50 -1.34 -24.65 11.17
CA GLN A 50 -0.90 -24.81 12.56
C GLN A 50 0.01 -23.67 13.05
N GLN A 51 0.29 -22.68 12.22
CA GLN A 51 1.29 -21.67 12.49
C GLN A 51 0.75 -20.33 13.00
N GLY A 52 1.64 -19.59 13.68
CA GLY A 52 1.29 -18.40 14.42
C GLY A 52 0.85 -17.20 13.56
N VAL A 53 0.34 -16.19 14.26
CA VAL A 53 -0.26 -14.95 13.75
C VAL A 53 0.57 -14.23 12.68
N SER A 54 1.91 -14.30 12.76
CA SER A 54 2.81 -13.60 11.84
C SER A 54 2.72 -14.09 10.40
N MET A 55 2.57 -15.43 10.20
CA MET A 55 2.45 -16.01 8.86
C MET A 55 1.09 -15.69 8.22
N VAL A 56 0.04 -15.71 9.01
CA VAL A 56 -1.31 -15.36 8.54
C VAL A 56 -1.37 -13.89 8.10
N MET A 57 -0.67 -12.99 8.80
CA MET A 57 -0.55 -11.59 8.40
C MET A 57 0.17 -11.41 7.06
N LEU A 58 1.26 -12.16 6.84
CA LEU A 58 1.96 -12.14 5.54
C LEU A 58 1.06 -12.67 4.42
N ASP A 59 0.28 -13.71 4.70
CA ASP A 59 -0.63 -14.30 3.71
C ASP A 59 -1.76 -13.34 3.30
N LEU A 60 -2.22 -12.46 4.20
CA LEU A 60 -3.17 -11.40 3.85
C LEU A 60 -2.66 -10.48 2.75
N PHE A 61 -1.36 -10.10 2.79
CA PHE A 61 -0.76 -9.26 1.75
C PHE A 61 -0.53 -10.00 0.44
N THR A 62 -0.37 -11.32 0.49
CA THR A 62 -0.24 -12.15 -0.71
C THR A 62 -1.59 -12.63 -1.25
N GLY A 63 -2.68 -12.44 -0.47
CA GLY A 63 -4.04 -12.82 -0.83
C GLY A 63 -4.27 -14.33 -0.89
N GLY A 64 -3.66 -15.10 0.02
CA GLY A 64 -3.73 -16.55 0.06
C GLY A 64 -2.70 -17.24 -0.85
N ALA A 65 -1.80 -16.50 -1.49
CA ALA A 65 -0.80 -17.09 -2.36
C ALA A 65 0.32 -17.79 -1.58
N LEU A 66 0.60 -17.34 -0.34
CA LEU A 66 1.58 -17.96 0.54
C LEU A 66 1.05 -19.26 1.14
N SER A 67 -0.17 -19.27 1.62
CA SER A 67 -0.82 -20.49 2.16
C SER A 67 -0.97 -21.60 1.12
N ASN A 68 -1.11 -21.22 -0.14
CA ASN A 68 -1.15 -22.16 -1.27
C ASN A 68 0.24 -22.48 -1.85
N PHE A 69 1.31 -21.92 -1.31
CA PHE A 69 2.66 -21.95 -1.87
C PHE A 69 2.67 -21.81 -3.40
N SER A 70 2.02 -20.78 -3.87
CA SER A 70 1.86 -20.53 -5.30
C SER A 70 3.07 -19.82 -5.89
N VAL A 71 3.11 -19.72 -7.21
CA VAL A 71 4.13 -18.95 -7.96
C VAL A 71 4.23 -17.51 -7.43
N PHE A 72 3.13 -16.96 -6.91
CA PHE A 72 3.06 -15.62 -6.35
C PHE A 72 3.16 -15.57 -4.81
N ALA A 73 3.70 -16.62 -4.17
CA ALA A 73 3.80 -16.70 -2.71
C ALA A 73 4.61 -15.56 -2.07
N LEU A 74 5.64 -15.04 -2.73
CA LEU A 74 6.37 -13.85 -2.27
C LEU A 74 5.53 -12.56 -2.38
N GLY A 75 4.48 -12.59 -3.19
CA GLY A 75 3.63 -11.42 -3.41
C GLY A 75 4.39 -10.20 -3.92
N ILE A 76 3.90 -9.03 -3.55
CA ILE A 76 4.46 -7.72 -3.92
C ILE A 76 5.48 -7.18 -2.90
N MET A 77 5.69 -7.88 -1.77
CA MET A 77 6.52 -7.39 -0.66
C MET A 77 7.96 -7.03 -1.07
N PRO A 78 8.68 -7.82 -1.88
CA PRO A 78 10.04 -7.45 -2.32
C PRO A 78 10.08 -6.12 -3.08
N TYR A 79 9.06 -5.85 -3.91
CA TYR A 79 8.96 -4.59 -4.64
C TYR A 79 8.66 -3.40 -3.72
N ILE A 80 7.76 -3.58 -2.75
CA ILE A 80 7.45 -2.52 -1.78
C ILE A 80 8.71 -2.16 -1.00
N THR A 81 9.42 -3.16 -0.47
CA THR A 81 10.68 -2.95 0.26
C THR A 81 11.72 -2.25 -0.60
N ALA A 82 11.90 -2.66 -1.86
CA ALA A 82 12.80 -2.00 -2.80
C ALA A 82 12.39 -0.54 -3.05
N SER A 83 11.11 -0.27 -3.22
CA SER A 83 10.57 1.07 -3.42
C SER A 83 10.79 1.97 -2.20
N ILE A 84 10.61 1.43 -0.98
CA ILE A 84 10.90 2.13 0.28
C ILE A 84 12.37 2.51 0.35
N ILE A 85 13.27 1.54 0.12
CA ILE A 85 14.72 1.77 0.12
C ILE A 85 15.07 2.88 -0.87
N MET A 86 14.56 2.83 -2.09
CA MET A 86 14.84 3.85 -3.09
C MET A 86 14.30 5.23 -2.71
N GLN A 87 13.14 5.33 -2.08
CA GLN A 87 12.59 6.61 -1.60
C GLN A 87 13.41 7.17 -0.43
N LEU A 88 13.84 6.34 0.51
CA LEU A 88 14.75 6.75 1.58
C LEU A 88 16.09 7.22 1.01
N MET A 89 16.63 6.51 0.01
CA MET A 89 17.88 6.88 -0.65
C MET A 89 17.81 8.22 -1.39
N GLN A 90 16.64 8.63 -1.89
CA GLN A 90 16.44 9.96 -2.47
C GLN A 90 16.70 11.09 -1.45
N GLY A 91 16.36 10.86 -0.18
CA GLY A 91 16.61 11.82 0.90
C GLY A 91 18.03 11.80 1.43
N VAL A 92 18.71 10.64 1.38
CA VAL A 92 20.03 10.44 2.00
C VAL A 92 21.15 10.60 0.98
N ILE A 93 21.00 10.09 -0.25
CA ILE A 93 22.05 10.11 -1.27
C ILE A 93 21.80 11.26 -2.26
N PRO A 94 22.70 12.28 -2.30
CA PRO A 94 22.52 13.44 -3.18
C PRO A 94 22.46 13.09 -4.67
N ALA A 95 23.10 11.99 -5.10
CA ALA A 95 23.03 11.51 -6.49
C ALA A 95 21.64 11.05 -6.86
N VAL A 96 20.97 10.26 -5.99
CA VAL A 96 19.62 9.76 -6.20
C VAL A 96 18.60 10.92 -6.10
N GLY A 97 18.83 11.87 -5.19
CA GLY A 97 18.05 13.09 -5.07
C GLY A 97 18.11 13.97 -6.33
N ARG A 98 19.25 14.00 -7.04
CA ARG A 98 19.38 14.68 -8.34
C ARG A 98 18.54 14.00 -9.41
N TRP A 99 18.56 12.66 -9.49
CA TRP A 99 17.71 11.92 -10.43
C TRP A 99 16.24 12.22 -10.23
N ALA A 100 15.77 12.36 -9.00
CA ALA A 100 14.38 12.73 -8.71
C ALA A 100 13.99 14.10 -9.30
N LYS A 101 14.96 15.02 -9.45
CA LYS A 101 14.77 16.37 -10.04
C LYS A 101 14.97 16.42 -11.55
N GLU A 102 15.57 15.40 -12.17
CA GLU A 102 15.82 15.33 -13.63
C GLU A 102 14.56 15.04 -14.46
N GLY A 103 13.37 14.98 -13.84
CA GLY A 103 12.13 14.74 -14.53
C GLY A 103 11.97 13.30 -15.00
N GLU A 104 11.50 13.09 -16.23
CA GLU A 104 11.12 11.74 -16.70
C GLU A 104 12.32 10.79 -16.89
N THR A 105 13.46 11.32 -17.30
CA THR A 105 14.70 10.52 -17.48
C THR A 105 15.22 9.99 -16.15
N GLY A 106 15.25 10.82 -15.11
CA GLY A 106 15.65 10.42 -13.78
C GLY A 106 14.66 9.44 -13.14
N ARG A 107 13.36 9.65 -13.36
CA ARG A 107 12.31 8.74 -12.90
C ARG A 107 12.47 7.34 -13.51
N ARG A 108 12.81 7.24 -14.80
CA ARG A 108 13.11 5.95 -15.45
C ARG A 108 14.31 5.25 -14.82
N ARG A 109 15.38 5.98 -14.48
CA ARG A 109 16.55 5.41 -13.78
C ARG A 109 16.18 4.88 -12.40
N ILE A 110 15.43 5.65 -11.62
CA ILE A 110 14.94 5.22 -10.30
C ILE A 110 14.12 3.93 -10.43
N THR A 111 13.20 3.87 -11.40
CA THR A 111 12.39 2.66 -11.65
C THR A 111 13.26 1.46 -12.01
N GLN A 112 14.27 1.63 -12.85
CA GLN A 112 15.18 0.53 -13.21
C GLN A 112 15.96 0.00 -12.00
N VAL A 113 16.52 0.89 -11.18
CA VAL A 113 17.23 0.48 -9.96
C VAL A 113 16.27 -0.23 -8.99
N THR A 114 15.04 0.26 -8.86
CA THR A 114 14.00 -0.39 -8.05
C THR A 114 13.72 -1.81 -8.55
N ARG A 115 13.65 -2.03 -9.87
CA ARG A 115 13.46 -3.38 -10.44
C ARG A 115 14.61 -4.33 -10.09
N TYR A 116 15.85 -3.90 -10.25
CA TYR A 116 17.02 -4.73 -9.88
C TYR A 116 17.05 -5.04 -8.38
N LEU A 117 16.75 -4.04 -7.54
CA LEU A 117 16.62 -4.22 -6.10
C LEU A 117 15.50 -5.21 -5.75
N THR A 118 14.36 -5.13 -6.43
CA THR A 118 13.23 -6.05 -6.24
C THR A 118 13.62 -7.49 -6.53
N LEU A 119 14.34 -7.73 -7.64
CA LEU A 119 14.80 -9.07 -7.99
C LEU A 119 15.82 -9.60 -6.98
N GLY A 120 16.76 -8.76 -6.53
CA GLY A 120 17.74 -9.11 -5.50
C GLY A 120 17.08 -9.47 -4.16
N LEU A 121 16.14 -8.63 -3.68
CA LEU A 121 15.38 -8.90 -2.47
C LEU A 121 14.44 -10.10 -2.63
N GLY A 122 13.85 -10.28 -3.81
CA GLY A 122 13.04 -11.43 -4.16
C GLY A 122 13.84 -12.74 -4.07
N LEU A 123 15.08 -12.74 -4.57
CA LEU A 123 15.97 -13.89 -4.47
C LEU A 123 16.30 -14.22 -3.00
N ILE A 124 16.66 -13.21 -2.21
CA ILE A 124 16.95 -13.38 -0.78
C ILE A 124 15.73 -13.95 -0.05
N ASN A 125 14.55 -13.39 -0.27
CA ASN A 125 13.32 -13.87 0.35
C ASN A 125 12.94 -15.29 -0.12
N ALA A 126 13.13 -15.62 -1.41
CA ALA A 126 12.86 -16.95 -1.95
C ALA A 126 13.74 -18.01 -1.27
N ILE A 127 15.04 -17.73 -1.12
CA ILE A 127 15.97 -18.59 -0.39
C ILE A 127 15.53 -18.73 1.08
N GLY A 128 15.12 -17.63 1.71
CA GLY A 128 14.63 -17.65 3.08
C GLY A 128 13.41 -18.53 3.28
N TYR A 129 12.43 -18.41 2.42
CA TYR A 129 11.25 -19.27 2.49
C TYR A 129 11.59 -20.75 2.24
N LEU A 130 12.51 -21.02 1.33
CA LEU A 130 12.98 -22.41 1.10
C LEU A 130 13.58 -23.01 2.39
N PHE A 131 14.49 -22.29 3.05
CA PHE A 131 15.08 -22.77 4.32
C PHE A 131 14.05 -22.85 5.44
N LEU A 132 13.16 -21.87 5.54
CA LEU A 132 12.10 -21.86 6.53
C LEU A 132 11.22 -23.12 6.41
N PHE A 133 10.76 -23.44 5.21
CA PHE A 133 9.85 -24.57 4.98
C PHE A 133 10.53 -25.94 5.03
N LYS A 134 11.84 -26.00 4.81
CA LYS A 134 12.66 -27.20 5.02
C LYS A 134 13.01 -27.46 6.49
N SER A 135 12.86 -26.45 7.36
CA SER A 135 13.16 -26.62 8.78
C SER A 135 12.24 -27.68 9.41
N GLU A 136 12.72 -28.36 10.44
CA GLU A 136 11.94 -29.39 11.18
C GLU A 136 10.61 -28.86 11.72
N ALA A 137 10.52 -27.55 11.95
CA ALA A 137 9.30 -26.89 12.42
C ALA A 137 8.15 -26.98 11.41
N TYR A 138 8.43 -27.12 10.12
CA TYR A 138 7.42 -27.16 9.05
C TYR A 138 7.28 -28.53 8.40
N GLY A 139 8.33 -29.36 8.45
CA GLY A 139 8.30 -30.76 8.03
C GLY A 139 7.82 -31.00 6.58
N VAL A 140 7.91 -29.99 5.71
CA VAL A 140 7.46 -30.12 4.33
C VAL A 140 8.46 -30.96 3.54
N VAL A 141 8.08 -32.18 3.23
CA VAL A 141 8.88 -33.09 2.40
C VAL A 141 8.69 -32.69 0.94
N PHE A 142 9.77 -32.21 0.31
CA PHE A 142 9.79 -31.93 -1.13
C PHE A 142 9.74 -33.25 -1.92
N SER A 143 9.23 -33.20 -3.15
CA SER A 143 9.07 -34.37 -4.01
C SER A 143 10.35 -35.18 -4.12
N THR A 144 10.26 -36.48 -3.83
CA THR A 144 11.38 -37.44 -3.92
C THR A 144 11.70 -37.87 -5.38
N ALA A 145 10.92 -37.43 -6.35
CA ALA A 145 11.07 -37.85 -7.76
C ALA A 145 12.26 -37.18 -8.47
N VAL A 146 12.81 -36.08 -7.91
CA VAL A 146 13.91 -35.31 -8.50
C VAL A 146 14.99 -35.07 -7.44
N PRO A 147 16.27 -34.95 -7.79
CA PRO A 147 17.32 -34.61 -6.84
C PRO A 147 16.98 -33.32 -6.08
N GLU A 148 17.16 -33.34 -4.75
CA GLU A 148 16.78 -32.25 -3.85
C GLU A 148 17.30 -30.87 -4.29
N ILE A 149 18.57 -30.82 -4.73
CA ILE A 149 19.20 -29.58 -5.22
C ILE A 149 18.45 -28.99 -6.43
N VAL A 150 17.96 -29.83 -7.34
CA VAL A 150 17.24 -29.38 -8.53
C VAL A 150 15.87 -28.83 -8.14
N THR A 151 15.19 -29.47 -7.20
CA THR A 151 13.91 -28.98 -6.66
C THR A 151 14.08 -27.63 -5.96
N ASP A 152 15.14 -27.45 -5.17
CA ASP A 152 15.45 -26.19 -4.49
C ASP A 152 15.67 -25.04 -5.47
N ILE A 153 16.49 -25.26 -6.48
CA ILE A 153 16.77 -24.27 -7.54
C ILE A 153 15.46 -23.93 -8.27
N LEU A 154 14.65 -24.93 -8.58
CA LEU A 154 13.38 -24.75 -9.29
C LEU A 154 12.38 -23.93 -8.46
N VAL A 155 12.28 -24.21 -7.16
CA VAL A 155 11.43 -23.45 -6.25
C VAL A 155 11.87 -21.99 -6.17
N VAL A 156 13.16 -21.74 -5.89
CA VAL A 156 13.70 -20.38 -5.81
C VAL A 156 13.50 -19.63 -7.13
N PHE A 157 13.81 -20.27 -8.24
CA PHE A 157 13.64 -19.66 -9.56
C PHE A 157 12.17 -19.33 -9.86
N THR A 158 11.23 -20.22 -9.54
CA THR A 158 9.80 -20.00 -9.74
C THR A 158 9.28 -18.85 -8.91
N LEU A 159 9.69 -18.72 -7.65
CA LEU A 159 9.30 -17.63 -6.76
C LEU A 159 9.84 -16.27 -7.23
N VAL A 160 11.10 -16.22 -7.70
CA VAL A 160 11.70 -15.00 -8.24
C VAL A 160 11.02 -14.56 -9.52
N VAL A 161 10.74 -15.52 -10.43
CA VAL A 161 9.99 -15.25 -11.67
C VAL A 161 8.57 -14.77 -11.33
N GLY A 162 7.92 -15.36 -10.33
CA GLY A 162 6.62 -14.91 -9.85
C GLY A 162 6.64 -13.46 -9.38
N THR A 163 7.64 -13.08 -8.60
CA THR A 163 7.82 -11.68 -8.15
C THR A 163 8.05 -10.73 -9.34
N ALA A 164 8.87 -11.14 -10.32
CA ALA A 164 9.11 -10.36 -11.52
C ALA A 164 7.82 -10.16 -12.34
N LEU A 165 6.98 -11.20 -12.45
CA LEU A 165 5.69 -11.13 -13.14
C LEU A 165 4.71 -10.19 -12.42
N ILE A 166 4.61 -10.25 -11.09
CA ILE A 166 3.76 -9.34 -10.31
C ILE A 166 4.22 -7.89 -10.52
N MET A 167 5.52 -7.64 -10.42
CA MET A 167 6.10 -6.31 -10.66
C MET A 167 5.73 -5.81 -12.06
N TRP A 168 5.91 -6.64 -13.09
CA TRP A 168 5.57 -6.30 -14.47
C TRP A 168 4.08 -6.03 -14.65
N MET A 169 3.20 -6.86 -14.08
CA MET A 169 1.75 -6.65 -14.09
C MET A 169 1.35 -5.31 -13.43
N GLY A 170 1.94 -4.99 -12.28
CA GLY A 170 1.69 -3.72 -11.60
C GLY A 170 2.16 -2.51 -12.40
N GLU A 171 3.29 -2.61 -13.08
CA GLU A 171 3.77 -1.56 -13.98
C GLU A 171 2.87 -1.40 -15.22
N LEU A 172 2.40 -2.50 -15.82
CA LEU A 172 1.45 -2.47 -16.94
C LEU A 172 0.15 -1.76 -16.56
N ILE A 173 -0.41 -2.06 -15.37
CA ILE A 173 -1.60 -1.35 -14.88
C ILE A 173 -1.30 0.14 -14.72
N THR A 174 -0.13 0.49 -14.19
CA THR A 174 0.23 1.91 -13.96
C THR A 174 0.42 2.67 -15.27
N GLN A 175 0.92 2.03 -16.31
CA GLN A 175 1.19 2.65 -17.63
C GLN A 175 -0.06 2.70 -18.53
N HIS A 176 -0.81 1.61 -18.61
CA HIS A 176 -1.91 1.46 -19.58
C HIS A 176 -3.29 1.33 -18.93
N GLY A 177 -3.35 1.14 -17.62
CA GLY A 177 -4.59 1.00 -16.86
C GLY A 177 -5.02 2.27 -16.15
N VAL A 178 -5.72 2.08 -15.03
CA VAL A 178 -6.20 3.14 -14.16
C VAL A 178 -5.59 2.99 -12.76
N GLY A 179 -5.06 4.06 -12.21
CA GLY A 179 -4.58 4.07 -10.84
C GLY A 179 -3.10 3.71 -10.69
N ASN A 180 -2.73 3.27 -9.49
CA ASN A 180 -1.42 2.72 -9.18
C ASN A 180 -1.53 1.19 -9.16
N GLY A 181 -0.90 0.52 -10.14
CA GLY A 181 -1.03 -0.93 -10.30
C GLY A 181 -0.57 -1.73 -9.09
N MET A 182 0.51 -1.29 -8.44
CA MET A 182 1.00 -1.96 -7.24
C MET A 182 0.00 -1.88 -6.08
N SER A 183 -0.56 -0.71 -5.85
CA SER A 183 -1.59 -0.52 -4.81
C SER A 183 -2.86 -1.32 -5.11
N LEU A 184 -3.25 -1.43 -6.39
CA LEU A 184 -4.40 -2.23 -6.80
C LEU A 184 -4.19 -3.73 -6.62
N ILE A 185 -2.98 -4.24 -6.84
CA ILE A 185 -2.63 -5.64 -6.56
C ILE A 185 -2.77 -5.93 -5.06
N ILE A 186 -2.26 -5.05 -4.18
CA ILE A 186 -2.42 -5.19 -2.72
C ILE A 186 -3.91 -5.16 -2.34
N PHE A 187 -4.66 -4.24 -2.91
CA PHE A 187 -6.10 -4.11 -2.68
C PHE A 187 -6.86 -5.40 -3.02
N VAL A 188 -6.58 -6.00 -4.19
CA VAL A 188 -7.20 -7.26 -4.60
C VAL A 188 -6.74 -8.42 -3.72
N SER A 189 -5.48 -8.45 -3.30
CA SER A 189 -4.97 -9.45 -2.36
C SER A 189 -5.76 -9.42 -1.04
N ILE A 190 -5.93 -8.24 -0.45
CA ILE A 190 -6.67 -8.08 0.80
C ILE A 190 -8.16 -8.46 0.64
N ILE A 191 -8.81 -7.94 -0.40
CA ILE A 191 -10.24 -8.27 -0.63
C ILE A 191 -10.47 -9.77 -0.81
N SER A 192 -9.54 -10.46 -1.44
CA SER A 192 -9.69 -11.89 -1.71
C SER A 192 -9.60 -12.78 -0.48
N SER A 193 -8.99 -12.30 0.61
CA SER A 193 -8.93 -13.02 1.89
C SER A 193 -10.20 -12.83 2.74
N VAL A 194 -11.03 -11.82 2.44
CA VAL A 194 -12.24 -11.51 3.20
C VAL A 194 -13.26 -12.65 3.23
N PRO A 195 -13.61 -13.30 2.09
CA PRO A 195 -14.58 -14.41 2.12
C PRO A 195 -14.14 -15.56 3.03
N SER A 196 -12.87 -15.99 2.94
CA SER A 196 -12.35 -17.07 3.78
C SER A 196 -12.34 -16.69 5.26
N ALA A 197 -12.04 -15.44 5.60
CA ALA A 197 -12.09 -14.94 6.96
C ALA A 197 -13.53 -14.89 7.52
N ILE A 198 -14.54 -14.59 6.70
CA ILE A 198 -15.94 -14.65 7.10
C ILE A 198 -16.33 -16.10 7.44
N PHE A 199 -16.03 -17.06 6.56
CA PHE A 199 -16.35 -18.46 6.80
C PHE A 199 -15.65 -19.03 8.04
N SER A 200 -14.37 -18.71 8.22
CA SER A 200 -13.63 -19.15 9.41
C SER A 200 -14.15 -18.53 10.71
N SER A 201 -14.57 -17.26 10.69
CA SER A 201 -15.15 -16.59 11.85
C SER A 201 -16.47 -17.23 12.32
N ILE A 202 -17.30 -17.71 11.40
CA ILE A 202 -18.54 -18.41 11.74
C ILE A 202 -18.25 -19.76 12.41
N ASN A 203 -17.22 -20.47 11.92
CA ASN A 203 -16.89 -21.82 12.38
C ASN A 203 -16.06 -21.86 13.68
N LEU A 204 -15.49 -20.73 14.11
CA LEU A 204 -14.64 -20.65 15.32
C LEU A 204 -15.40 -20.85 16.64
N ASN A 205 -16.70 -20.63 16.66
CA ASN A 205 -17.51 -20.76 17.88
C ASN A 205 -18.23 -22.12 17.91
N ALA A 206 -18.29 -22.73 19.09
CA ALA A 206 -18.96 -24.01 19.29
C ALA A 206 -20.46 -23.97 18.94
N ASP A 207 -21.09 -22.79 19.12
CA ASP A 207 -22.47 -22.53 18.72
C ASP A 207 -22.50 -21.69 17.46
N MET A 208 -23.05 -22.24 16.37
CA MET A 208 -23.16 -21.56 15.07
C MET A 208 -23.93 -20.23 15.17
N GLY A 209 -24.92 -20.12 16.06
CA GLY A 209 -25.66 -18.88 16.32
C GLY A 209 -24.81 -17.77 16.92
N MET A 210 -23.94 -18.09 17.86
CA MET A 210 -23.00 -17.15 18.47
C MET A 210 -21.95 -16.69 17.43
N GLY A 211 -21.45 -17.63 16.60
CA GLY A 211 -20.50 -17.33 15.53
C GLY A 211 -21.06 -16.33 14.51
N ILE A 212 -22.30 -16.53 14.09
CA ILE A 212 -22.99 -15.61 13.17
C ILE A 212 -23.18 -14.23 13.83
N ALA A 213 -23.62 -14.19 15.09
CA ALA A 213 -23.87 -12.92 15.78
C ALA A 213 -22.58 -12.09 15.91
N VAL A 214 -21.45 -12.71 16.30
CA VAL A 214 -20.13 -12.05 16.40
C VAL A 214 -19.66 -11.58 15.02
N THR A 215 -19.80 -12.41 13.99
CA THR A 215 -19.42 -12.06 12.62
C THR A 215 -20.22 -10.84 12.12
N VAL A 216 -21.53 -10.81 12.33
CA VAL A 216 -22.39 -9.69 11.96
C VAL A 216 -22.00 -8.43 12.74
N LEU A 217 -21.74 -8.54 14.03
CA LEU A 217 -21.28 -7.40 14.84
C LEU A 217 -19.99 -6.80 14.29
N ILE A 218 -19.00 -7.62 13.97
CA ILE A 218 -17.73 -7.17 13.40
C ILE A 218 -17.96 -6.47 12.05
N LEU A 219 -18.77 -7.06 11.18
CA LEU A 219 -19.10 -6.45 9.88
C LEU A 219 -19.79 -5.09 10.02
N VAL A 220 -20.70 -4.94 11.00
CA VAL A 220 -21.33 -3.65 11.29
C VAL A 220 -20.31 -2.62 11.77
N VAL A 221 -19.38 -3.01 12.66
CA VAL A 221 -18.30 -2.11 13.11
C VAL A 221 -17.42 -1.69 11.94
N VAL A 222 -17.01 -2.62 11.08
CA VAL A 222 -16.23 -2.34 9.86
C VAL A 222 -16.98 -1.35 8.97
N LEU A 223 -18.27 -1.57 8.75
CA LEU A 223 -19.12 -0.72 7.91
C LEU A 223 -19.25 0.70 8.48
N LEU A 224 -19.24 0.85 9.80
CA LEU A 224 -19.22 2.16 10.46
C LEU A 224 -17.83 2.84 10.39
N CYS A 225 -16.75 2.07 10.38
CA CYS A 225 -15.39 2.61 10.24
C CYS A 225 -15.14 3.19 8.84
N ILE A 226 -15.74 2.61 7.79
CA ILE A 226 -15.55 3.06 6.39
C ILE A 226 -15.85 4.55 6.20
N PRO A 227 -17.02 5.09 6.58
CA PRO A 227 -17.33 6.52 6.45
C PRO A 227 -16.39 7.42 7.26
N ALA A 228 -15.97 6.98 8.45
CA ALA A 228 -15.04 7.74 9.30
C ALA A 228 -13.68 7.89 8.60
N ILE A 229 -13.16 6.81 8.02
CA ILE A 229 -11.90 6.82 7.26
C ILE A 229 -12.03 7.71 6.02
N ILE A 230 -13.12 7.57 5.25
CA ILE A 230 -13.37 8.40 4.05
C ILE A 230 -13.44 9.89 4.42
N PHE A 231 -14.07 10.21 5.54
CA PHE A 231 -14.19 11.60 6.01
C PHE A 231 -12.83 12.23 6.28
N VAL A 232 -11.95 11.53 6.99
CA VAL A 232 -10.60 12.03 7.29
C VAL A 232 -9.70 12.04 6.06
N GLU A 233 -9.77 11.01 5.21
CA GLU A 233 -8.98 10.89 3.97
C GLU A 233 -9.31 12.00 2.96
N ARG A 234 -10.57 12.46 2.94
CA ARG A 234 -11.02 13.58 2.10
C ARG A 234 -10.85 14.95 2.74
N ALA A 235 -10.60 15.00 4.03
CA ALA A 235 -10.46 16.25 4.74
C ALA A 235 -9.23 17.03 4.27
N GLN A 236 -9.43 18.31 3.99
CA GLN A 236 -8.38 19.20 3.49
C GLN A 236 -8.44 20.58 4.15
N ARG A 237 -7.30 21.16 4.46
CA ARG A 237 -7.17 22.55 4.85
C ARG A 237 -7.06 23.41 3.60
N ARG A 238 -7.99 24.34 3.38
CA ARG A 238 -7.98 25.27 2.26
C ARG A 238 -7.32 26.57 2.69
N ILE A 239 -6.18 26.89 2.05
CA ILE A 239 -5.48 28.17 2.27
C ILE A 239 -5.95 29.12 1.17
N PRO A 240 -6.54 30.30 1.49
CA PRO A 240 -6.96 31.27 0.49
C PRO A 240 -5.75 31.87 -0.22
N ILE A 241 -5.83 31.95 -1.56
CA ILE A 241 -4.85 32.59 -2.41
C ILE A 241 -5.56 33.71 -3.16
N SER A 242 -4.97 34.90 -3.17
CA SER A 242 -5.42 36.04 -3.94
C SER A 242 -4.45 36.32 -5.08
N TYR A 243 -4.97 36.57 -6.28
CA TYR A 243 -4.20 37.01 -7.42
C TYR A 243 -4.37 38.52 -7.61
N ALA A 244 -3.28 39.21 -7.96
CA ALA A 244 -3.31 40.63 -8.21
C ALA A 244 -4.22 40.95 -9.42
N LYS A 245 -5.09 41.95 -9.25
CA LYS A 245 -5.91 42.46 -10.34
C LYS A 245 -5.02 43.23 -11.33
N ARG A 246 -5.02 42.86 -12.58
CA ARG A 246 -4.39 43.62 -13.65
C ARG A 246 -5.47 44.47 -14.37
N VAL A 247 -5.27 45.75 -14.37
CA VAL A 247 -6.10 46.70 -15.15
C VAL A 247 -5.40 46.92 -16.47
N GLN A 248 -6.03 46.48 -17.59
CA GLN A 248 -5.53 46.70 -18.94
C GLN A 248 -6.56 47.55 -19.68
N GLY A 249 -6.34 48.85 -19.69
CA GLY A 249 -7.28 49.85 -20.21
C GLY A 249 -8.57 49.90 -19.34
N ARG A 250 -9.73 49.78 -19.97
CA ARG A 250 -11.05 49.76 -19.31
C ARG A 250 -11.47 48.38 -18.73
N LYS A 251 -10.71 47.30 -19.02
CA LYS A 251 -11.01 45.94 -18.58
C LYS A 251 -10.17 45.58 -17.37
N VAL A 252 -10.81 45.13 -16.29
CA VAL A 252 -10.16 44.58 -15.14
C VAL A 252 -10.04 43.05 -15.37
N MET A 253 -8.82 42.59 -15.62
CA MET A 253 -8.52 41.17 -15.75
C MET A 253 -7.87 40.64 -14.47
N GLY A 254 -8.30 39.47 -14.01
CA GLY A 254 -7.78 38.83 -12.80
C GLY A 254 -8.55 39.19 -11.53
N GLY A 255 -8.02 38.84 -10.39
CA GLY A 255 -8.67 39.04 -9.08
C GLY A 255 -9.58 37.90 -8.64
N GLN A 256 -9.49 36.72 -9.30
CA GLN A 256 -10.16 35.54 -8.78
C GLN A 256 -9.42 35.06 -7.53
N SER A 257 -10.15 34.87 -6.46
CA SER A 257 -9.65 34.19 -5.27
C SER A 257 -9.71 32.70 -5.51
N SER A 258 -8.59 32.03 -5.30
CA SER A 258 -8.46 30.57 -5.35
C SER A 258 -8.07 30.07 -3.97
N TYR A 259 -7.90 28.75 -3.83
CA TYR A 259 -7.39 28.18 -2.58
C TYR A 259 -6.39 27.05 -2.88
N LEU A 260 -5.39 26.94 -2.01
CA LEU A 260 -4.44 25.81 -1.99
C LEU A 260 -5.00 24.74 -1.06
N PRO A 261 -5.41 23.57 -1.59
CA PRO A 261 -5.89 22.48 -0.76
C PRO A 261 -4.70 21.70 -0.20
N ILE A 262 -4.55 21.66 1.11
CA ILE A 262 -3.61 20.76 1.82
C ILE A 262 -4.42 19.65 2.45
N LYS A 263 -4.23 18.41 1.99
CA LYS A 263 -4.90 17.24 2.57
C LYS A 263 -4.38 16.97 3.98
N ILE A 264 -5.25 16.53 4.90
CA ILE A 264 -4.86 16.10 6.24
C ILE A 264 -3.95 14.88 6.15
N ASN A 265 -4.32 13.91 5.32
CA ASN A 265 -3.46 12.80 4.95
C ASN A 265 -2.88 13.05 3.55
N ALA A 266 -1.81 13.84 3.45
CA ALA A 266 -1.10 14.08 2.19
C ALA A 266 -0.29 12.85 1.75
N ALA A 267 0.11 12.02 2.69
CA ALA A 267 0.92 10.83 2.46
C ALA A 267 0.09 9.62 1.97
N GLY A 268 -1.25 9.65 2.13
CA GLY A 268 -2.13 8.54 1.74
C GLY A 268 -1.88 7.27 2.56
N VAL A 269 -1.92 6.12 1.91
CA VAL A 269 -1.74 4.80 2.54
C VAL A 269 -0.27 4.35 2.63
N ILE A 270 0.65 5.07 1.98
CA ILE A 270 2.06 4.67 1.86
C ILE A 270 2.75 4.52 3.23
N PRO A 271 2.57 5.43 4.21
CA PRO A 271 3.16 5.29 5.54
C PRO A 271 2.77 4.00 6.26
N ILE A 272 1.54 3.53 6.06
CA ILE A 272 1.03 2.30 6.67
C ILE A 272 1.73 1.09 6.08
N ILE A 273 1.84 1.06 4.75
CA ILE A 273 2.52 -0.02 4.02
C ILE A 273 3.98 -0.08 4.45
N PHE A 274 4.65 1.07 4.59
CA PHE A 274 6.05 1.15 5.02
C PHE A 274 6.25 0.67 6.46
N ALA A 275 5.38 1.10 7.37
CA ALA A 275 5.42 0.66 8.75
C ALA A 275 5.24 -0.86 8.85
N SER A 276 4.25 -1.41 8.13
CA SER A 276 4.01 -2.86 8.11
C SER A 276 5.21 -3.62 7.55
N CYS A 277 5.76 -3.22 6.41
CA CYS A 277 6.93 -3.86 5.80
C CYS A 277 8.14 -3.85 6.77
N LEU A 278 8.39 -2.72 7.44
CA LEU A 278 9.54 -2.59 8.33
C LEU A 278 9.39 -3.46 9.59
N ILE A 279 8.17 -3.64 10.09
CA ILE A 279 7.90 -4.51 11.26
C ILE A 279 8.10 -5.98 10.90
N TYR A 280 7.73 -6.40 9.69
CA TYR A 280 7.89 -7.80 9.27
C TYR A 280 9.30 -8.14 8.78
N PHE A 281 10.10 -7.14 8.40
CA PHE A 281 11.46 -7.35 7.89
C PHE A 281 12.41 -8.08 8.87
N PRO A 282 12.46 -7.74 10.20
CA PRO A 282 13.28 -8.49 11.15
C PRO A 282 12.86 -9.96 11.28
N ALA A 283 11.56 -10.25 11.23
CA ALA A 283 11.06 -11.63 11.28
C ALA A 283 11.50 -12.44 10.04
N GLN A 284 11.49 -11.82 8.86
CA GLN A 284 11.98 -12.45 7.62
C GLN A 284 13.49 -12.73 7.68
N ILE A 285 14.29 -11.77 8.19
CA ILE A 285 15.73 -11.97 8.36
C ILE A 285 16.02 -13.06 9.41
N ALA A 286 15.29 -13.07 10.51
CA ALA A 286 15.43 -14.09 11.54
C ALA A 286 15.18 -15.50 10.99
N ALA A 287 14.17 -15.64 10.14
CA ALA A 287 13.85 -16.91 9.48
C ALA A 287 14.96 -17.36 8.50
N LEU A 288 15.67 -16.41 7.86
CA LEU A 288 16.77 -16.69 6.94
C LEU A 288 18.01 -17.25 7.62
N PHE A 289 18.42 -16.61 8.71
CA PHE A 289 19.70 -16.91 9.35
C PHE A 289 19.60 -17.94 10.47
N ASN A 290 18.38 -18.22 10.95
CA ASN A 290 18.08 -19.16 12.06
C ASN A 290 18.97 -18.94 13.30
N VAL A 291 19.21 -17.67 13.66
CA VAL A 291 20.09 -17.27 14.76
C VAL A 291 19.24 -16.89 15.97
N ASP A 292 19.50 -17.53 17.13
CA ASP A 292 18.68 -17.42 18.33
C ASP A 292 18.43 -15.98 18.82
N TRP A 293 19.44 -15.11 18.82
CA TRP A 293 19.25 -13.73 19.25
C TRP A 293 18.37 -12.91 18.29
N LEU A 294 18.39 -13.26 16.98
CA LEU A 294 17.60 -12.59 15.96
C LEU A 294 16.13 -13.05 16.04
N THR A 295 15.90 -14.33 16.29
CA THR A 295 14.55 -14.87 16.54
C THR A 295 13.96 -14.31 17.83
N MET A 296 14.76 -14.17 18.90
CA MET A 296 14.36 -13.48 20.12
C MET A 296 13.96 -12.03 19.87
N ALA A 297 14.76 -11.29 19.12
CA ALA A 297 14.46 -9.91 18.76
C ALA A 297 13.20 -9.80 17.89
N ALA A 298 13.04 -10.66 16.89
CA ALA A 298 11.85 -10.71 16.05
C ALA A 298 10.57 -11.03 16.85
N ASN A 299 10.65 -11.98 17.77
CA ASN A 299 9.55 -12.33 18.67
C ASN A 299 9.21 -11.18 19.64
N ALA A 300 10.22 -10.47 20.16
CA ALA A 300 10.00 -9.30 21.01
C ALA A 300 9.30 -8.16 20.26
N ILE A 301 9.67 -7.91 18.99
CA ILE A 301 9.03 -6.93 18.12
C ILE A 301 7.59 -7.35 17.78
N SER A 302 7.36 -8.64 17.60
CA SER A 302 6.03 -9.20 17.31
C SER A 302 5.15 -9.34 18.56
N ALA A 303 5.70 -9.15 19.77
CA ALA A 303 4.94 -9.20 21.01
C ALA A 303 3.86 -8.11 21.04
N GLY A 304 2.63 -8.48 21.44
CA GLY A 304 1.41 -7.70 21.29
C GLY A 304 1.54 -6.19 21.53
N TRP A 305 1.88 -5.77 22.77
CA TRP A 305 1.97 -4.35 23.11
C TRP A 305 3.17 -3.62 22.45
N VAL A 306 4.30 -4.29 22.26
CA VAL A 306 5.49 -3.74 21.59
C VAL A 306 5.17 -3.48 20.12
N ASN A 307 4.52 -4.44 19.46
CA ASN A 307 4.10 -4.31 18.07
C ASN A 307 3.16 -3.11 17.89
N TRP A 308 2.18 -2.91 18.76
CA TRP A 308 1.23 -1.80 18.68
C TRP A 308 1.90 -0.45 18.81
N ILE A 309 2.77 -0.28 19.80
CA ILE A 309 3.51 0.98 20.01
C ILE A 309 4.44 1.24 18.83
N LEU A 310 5.18 0.23 18.39
CA LEU A 310 6.11 0.36 17.27
C LEU A 310 5.38 0.69 15.97
N THR A 311 4.26 0.03 15.69
CA THR A 311 3.40 0.32 14.54
C THR A 311 2.91 1.77 14.56
N ALA A 312 2.38 2.22 15.68
CA ALA A 312 1.91 3.60 15.81
C ALA A 312 3.04 4.62 15.59
N LEU A 313 4.19 4.40 16.20
CA LEU A 313 5.36 5.27 16.08
C LEU A 313 5.89 5.32 14.64
N LEU A 314 6.01 4.16 13.99
CA LEU A 314 6.47 4.07 12.60
C LEU A 314 5.49 4.73 11.63
N ILE A 315 4.18 4.55 11.81
CA ILE A 315 3.17 5.23 10.98
C ILE A 315 3.31 6.74 11.11
N VAL A 316 3.41 7.27 12.32
CA VAL A 316 3.60 8.71 12.54
C VAL A 316 4.90 9.20 11.91
N PHE A 317 6.00 8.48 12.13
CA PHE A 317 7.30 8.80 11.53
C PHE A 317 7.24 8.85 10.00
N PHE A 318 6.73 7.79 9.37
CA PHE A 318 6.62 7.74 7.92
C PHE A 318 5.60 8.72 7.34
N ALA A 319 4.54 9.06 8.06
CA ALA A 319 3.61 10.10 7.64
C ALA A 319 4.29 11.46 7.52
N TYR A 320 5.09 11.85 8.50
CA TYR A 320 5.90 13.08 8.44
C TYR A 320 6.97 13.01 7.36
N PHE A 321 7.72 11.90 7.33
CA PHE A 321 8.81 11.70 6.36
C PHE A 321 8.29 11.78 4.93
N TYR A 322 7.23 11.04 4.61
CA TYR A 322 6.67 11.00 3.26
C TYR A 322 6.02 12.34 2.87
N THR A 323 5.33 12.98 3.80
CA THR A 323 4.74 14.30 3.55
C THR A 323 5.83 15.33 3.20
N SER A 324 7.00 15.27 3.83
CA SER A 324 8.13 16.17 3.54
C SER A 324 8.76 15.92 2.16
N ILE A 325 8.67 14.70 1.63
CA ILE A 325 9.18 14.36 0.30
C ILE A 325 8.18 14.74 -0.79
N VAL A 326 6.90 14.43 -0.58
CA VAL A 326 5.85 14.63 -1.59
C VAL A 326 5.48 16.09 -1.75
N PHE A 327 5.44 16.81 -0.66
CA PHE A 327 5.07 18.23 -0.64
C PHE A 327 6.27 19.10 -0.33
N ASN A 328 6.81 19.77 -1.37
CA ASN A 328 7.88 20.74 -1.22
C ASN A 328 7.29 22.16 -1.04
N PRO A 329 7.36 22.74 0.17
CA PRO A 329 6.84 24.09 0.42
C PRO A 329 7.57 25.18 -0.37
N GLU A 330 8.87 24.99 -0.67
CA GLU A 330 9.68 25.95 -1.43
C GLU A 330 9.21 26.05 -2.86
N ASP A 331 9.10 24.90 -3.56
CA ASP A 331 8.63 24.84 -4.95
C ASP A 331 7.18 25.37 -5.06
N THR A 332 6.34 25.07 -4.07
CA THR A 332 4.95 25.55 -4.04
C THR A 332 4.88 27.06 -3.88
N ALA A 333 5.66 27.65 -2.97
CA ALA A 333 5.70 29.09 -2.76
C ALA A 333 6.28 29.83 -3.95
N GLU A 334 7.33 29.28 -4.60
CA GLU A 334 7.92 29.85 -5.82
C GLU A 334 6.94 29.82 -7.00
N ASN A 335 6.24 28.71 -7.21
CA ASN A 335 5.23 28.59 -8.25
C ASN A 335 4.07 29.59 -8.02
N LEU A 336 3.63 29.76 -6.77
CA LEU A 336 2.65 30.78 -6.40
C LEU A 336 3.13 32.18 -6.76
N GLN A 337 4.35 32.51 -6.41
CA GLN A 337 4.95 33.82 -6.70
C GLN A 337 5.09 34.06 -8.20
N ARG A 338 5.54 33.06 -8.97
CA ARG A 338 5.66 33.13 -10.43
C ARG A 338 4.30 33.38 -11.12
N GLN A 339 3.22 32.84 -10.56
CA GLN A 339 1.85 33.03 -11.04
C GLN A 339 1.20 34.35 -10.55
N GLY A 340 1.93 35.15 -9.75
CA GLY A 340 1.39 36.39 -9.19
C GLY A 340 0.38 36.19 -8.08
N GLY A 341 0.31 34.97 -7.50
CA GLY A 341 -0.53 34.64 -6.35
C GLY A 341 0.17 34.96 -5.03
N PHE A 342 -0.60 35.38 -4.04
CA PHE A 342 -0.11 35.60 -2.67
C PHE A 342 -1.15 35.17 -1.65
N ILE A 343 -0.68 34.84 -0.46
CA ILE A 343 -1.55 34.51 0.68
C ILE A 343 -1.87 35.83 1.40
N PRO A 344 -3.16 36.18 1.59
CA PRO A 344 -3.54 37.40 2.28
C PRO A 344 -2.89 37.50 3.67
N GLY A 345 -2.25 38.63 3.96
CA GLY A 345 -1.57 38.88 5.22
C GLY A 345 -0.14 38.35 5.36
N ILE A 346 0.39 37.64 4.34
CA ILE A 346 1.75 37.07 4.35
C ILE A 346 2.55 37.63 3.18
N ARG A 347 3.78 38.09 3.46
CA ARG A 347 4.67 38.58 2.42
C ARG A 347 5.12 37.42 1.51
N PRO A 348 5.04 37.57 0.17
CA PRO A 348 5.56 36.59 -0.78
C PRO A 348 7.04 36.26 -0.54
N GLY A 349 7.43 35.00 -0.82
CA GLY A 349 8.79 34.52 -0.66
C GLY A 349 8.96 33.68 0.60
N ARG A 350 10.04 33.90 1.36
CA ARG A 350 10.46 33.06 2.51
C ARG A 350 9.39 32.91 3.59
N ASN A 351 8.61 33.97 3.85
CA ASN A 351 7.52 33.95 4.84
C ASN A 351 6.36 33.03 4.40
N THR A 352 6.10 32.98 3.10
CA THR A 352 5.09 32.08 2.53
C THR A 352 5.53 30.61 2.67
N VAL A 353 6.81 30.31 2.44
CA VAL A 353 7.39 28.97 2.67
C VAL A 353 7.22 28.53 4.12
N GLN A 354 7.59 29.43 5.06
CA GLN A 354 7.48 29.14 6.49
C GLN A 354 6.03 28.88 6.90
N TYR A 355 5.11 29.71 6.47
CA TYR A 355 3.69 29.54 6.76
C TYR A 355 3.12 28.22 6.23
N ILE A 356 3.45 27.86 4.97
CA ILE A 356 3.00 26.60 4.37
C ILE A 356 3.58 25.42 5.15
N LYS A 357 4.87 25.49 5.56
CA LYS A 357 5.53 24.47 6.36
C LYS A 357 4.86 24.28 7.72
N ASP A 358 4.54 25.40 8.41
CA ASP A 358 3.88 25.38 9.72
C ASP A 358 2.46 24.78 9.62
N VAL A 359 1.70 25.16 8.59
CA VAL A 359 0.37 24.60 8.34
C VAL A 359 0.48 23.10 8.03
N LEU A 360 1.42 22.70 7.19
CA LEU A 360 1.64 21.30 6.83
C LEU A 360 1.93 20.46 8.10
N HIS A 361 2.85 20.92 8.94
CA HIS A 361 3.23 20.24 10.19
C HIS A 361 2.02 20.07 11.14
N ARG A 362 1.22 21.14 11.31
CA ARG A 362 0.04 21.12 12.19
C ARG A 362 -1.09 20.25 11.65
N VAL A 363 -1.21 20.12 10.32
CA VAL A 363 -2.27 19.33 9.69
C VAL A 363 -1.88 17.85 9.63
N THR A 364 -0.58 17.53 9.42
CA THR A 364 -0.10 16.14 9.36
C THR A 364 -0.21 15.41 10.70
N LEU A 365 -0.01 16.10 11.84
CA LEU A 365 -0.06 15.47 13.17
C LEU A 365 -1.39 14.76 13.46
N PRO A 366 -2.55 15.45 13.42
CA PRO A 366 -3.84 14.80 13.70
C PRO A 366 -4.17 13.71 12.67
N GLY A 367 -3.75 13.88 11.39
CA GLY A 367 -3.90 12.85 10.38
C GLY A 367 -3.10 11.60 10.70
N ALA A 368 -1.83 11.74 11.06
CA ALA A 368 -0.95 10.63 11.42
C ALA A 368 -1.44 9.88 12.67
N ILE A 369 -1.88 10.61 13.71
CA ILE A 369 -2.44 10.01 14.93
C ILE A 369 -3.73 9.24 14.61
N PHE A 370 -4.61 9.80 13.79
CA PHE A 370 -5.84 9.12 13.37
C PHE A 370 -5.56 7.81 12.63
N ILE A 371 -4.62 7.83 11.66
CA ILE A 371 -4.21 6.65 10.91
C ILE A 371 -3.58 5.61 11.84
N ALA A 372 -2.70 6.03 12.75
CA ALA A 372 -2.09 5.14 13.74
C ALA A 372 -3.15 4.50 14.66
N ALA A 373 -4.13 5.26 15.11
CA ALA A 373 -5.23 4.75 15.94
C ALA A 373 -6.05 3.68 15.19
N ILE A 374 -6.45 3.94 13.94
CA ILE A 374 -7.20 2.97 13.14
C ILE A 374 -6.35 1.73 12.81
N ALA A 375 -5.04 1.88 12.64
CA ALA A 375 -4.16 0.74 12.40
C ALA A 375 -4.02 -0.16 13.64
N VAL A 376 -3.96 0.41 14.83
CA VAL A 376 -3.66 -0.31 16.08
C VAL A 376 -4.91 -0.87 16.76
N ILE A 377 -6.04 -0.15 16.75
CA ILE A 377 -7.26 -0.58 17.47
C ILE A 377 -7.73 -1.98 17.06
N PRO A 378 -7.85 -2.34 15.77
CA PRO A 378 -8.25 -3.70 15.39
C PRO A 378 -7.22 -4.76 15.79
N SER A 379 -5.93 -4.44 15.80
CA SER A 379 -4.89 -5.37 16.25
C SER A 379 -5.01 -5.67 17.75
N ILE A 380 -5.38 -4.68 18.56
CA ILE A 380 -5.70 -4.88 19.97
C ILE A 380 -6.95 -5.76 20.13
N LEU A 381 -8.02 -5.45 19.38
CA LEU A 381 -9.24 -6.25 19.42
C LEU A 381 -9.00 -7.70 19.00
N PHE A 382 -8.17 -7.92 17.97
CA PHE A 382 -7.77 -9.28 17.55
C PHE A 382 -7.08 -10.04 18.67
N TYR A 383 -6.17 -9.42 19.39
CA TYR A 383 -5.46 -10.04 20.50
C TYR A 383 -6.39 -10.57 21.61
N PHE A 384 -7.48 -9.84 21.89
CA PHE A 384 -8.45 -10.25 22.90
C PHE A 384 -9.49 -11.27 22.39
N THR A 385 -9.86 -11.21 21.11
CA THR A 385 -10.95 -12.01 20.55
C THR A 385 -10.47 -13.21 19.76
N ASN A 386 -9.23 -13.20 19.30
CA ASN A 386 -8.60 -14.22 18.44
C ASN A 386 -9.45 -14.58 17.20
N ASN A 387 -10.20 -13.60 16.65
CA ASN A 387 -11.12 -13.81 15.55
C ASN A 387 -10.48 -13.46 14.21
N SER A 388 -10.43 -14.42 13.28
CA SER A 388 -9.82 -14.27 11.95
C SER A 388 -10.41 -13.13 11.10
N LEU A 389 -11.68 -12.80 11.30
CA LEU A 389 -12.32 -11.69 10.61
C LEU A 389 -11.75 -10.33 11.03
N ILE A 390 -11.51 -10.14 12.33
CA ILE A 390 -10.87 -8.92 12.84
C ILE A 390 -9.44 -8.81 12.29
N GLN A 391 -8.78 -9.94 12.11
CA GLN A 391 -7.45 -9.98 11.52
C GLN A 391 -7.47 -9.58 10.03
N ALA A 392 -8.40 -10.12 9.24
CA ALA A 392 -8.54 -9.79 7.82
C ALA A 392 -8.91 -8.32 7.58
N PHE A 393 -9.78 -7.77 8.42
CA PHE A 393 -10.12 -6.35 8.45
C PHE A 393 -9.23 -5.54 9.40
N GLY A 394 -8.09 -6.06 9.83
CA GLY A 394 -7.12 -5.37 10.67
C GLY A 394 -6.83 -3.96 10.16
N GLY A 395 -6.53 -3.03 11.09
CA GLY A 395 -6.53 -1.59 10.80
C GLY A 395 -5.71 -1.18 9.58
N THR A 396 -4.60 -1.85 9.30
CA THR A 396 -3.79 -1.60 8.10
C THR A 396 -4.53 -2.02 6.82
N SER A 397 -5.20 -3.17 6.82
CA SER A 397 -5.91 -3.72 5.66
C SER A 397 -7.10 -2.84 5.24
N ILE A 398 -7.92 -2.39 6.20
CA ILE A 398 -9.05 -1.49 5.94
C ILE A 398 -8.56 -0.14 5.37
N LEU A 399 -7.52 0.43 5.99
CA LEU A 399 -6.98 1.72 5.55
C LEU A 399 -6.41 1.63 4.14
N ILE A 400 -5.66 0.56 3.82
CA ILE A 400 -5.13 0.32 2.47
C ILE A 400 -6.28 0.15 1.48
N MET A 401 -7.29 -0.65 1.84
CA MET A 401 -8.44 -0.92 0.99
C MET A 401 -9.19 0.36 0.62
N ILE A 402 -9.53 1.17 1.62
CA ILE A 402 -10.28 2.42 1.40
C ILE A 402 -9.42 3.46 0.69
N GLY A 403 -8.16 3.62 1.10
CA GLY A 403 -7.28 4.61 0.50
C GLY A 403 -6.97 4.34 -0.95
N VAL A 404 -6.70 3.07 -1.33
CA VAL A 404 -6.48 2.68 -2.73
C VAL A 404 -7.76 2.85 -3.56
N ALA A 405 -8.93 2.47 -3.01
CA ALA A 405 -10.20 2.69 -3.69
C ALA A 405 -10.45 4.18 -3.95
N LEU A 406 -10.23 5.05 -2.96
CA LEU A 406 -10.38 6.49 -3.09
C LEU A 406 -9.38 7.09 -4.08
N ASP A 407 -8.11 6.69 -4.04
CA ASP A 407 -7.09 7.20 -4.97
C ASP A 407 -7.42 6.80 -6.41
N THR A 408 -7.83 5.56 -6.62
CA THR A 408 -8.25 5.07 -7.95
C THR A 408 -9.47 5.81 -8.45
N MET A 409 -10.48 6.02 -7.59
CA MET A 409 -11.69 6.78 -7.94
C MET A 409 -11.36 8.25 -8.29
N ASN A 410 -10.49 8.90 -7.52
CA ASN A 410 -10.06 10.27 -7.79
C ASN A 410 -9.33 10.37 -9.14
N LYS A 411 -8.51 9.37 -9.51
CA LYS A 411 -7.84 9.30 -10.81
C LYS A 411 -8.82 9.09 -11.95
N ILE A 412 -9.82 8.21 -11.77
CA ILE A 412 -10.92 8.04 -12.76
C ILE A 412 -11.68 9.34 -12.96
N GLU A 413 -12.04 10.01 -11.86
CA GLU A 413 -12.79 11.26 -11.91
C GLU A 413 -11.98 12.40 -12.59
N SER A 414 -10.69 12.49 -12.32
CA SER A 414 -9.81 13.46 -12.96
C SER A 414 -9.67 13.23 -14.47
N GLN A 415 -9.52 11.96 -14.87
CA GLN A 415 -9.48 11.59 -16.29
C GLN A 415 -10.83 11.87 -16.98
N LEU A 416 -11.95 11.54 -16.33
CA LEU A 416 -13.28 11.83 -16.87
C LEU A 416 -13.50 13.33 -17.10
N LYS A 417 -13.04 14.18 -16.16
CA LYS A 417 -13.12 15.64 -16.32
C LYS A 417 -12.32 16.14 -17.52
N MET A 418 -11.15 15.59 -17.79
CA MET A 418 -10.34 15.94 -18.97
C MET A 418 -11.10 15.63 -20.27
N TYR A 419 -11.71 14.44 -20.38
CA TYR A 419 -12.49 14.06 -21.56
C TYR A 419 -13.74 14.90 -21.76
N ASN A 420 -14.41 15.33 -20.70
CA ASN A 420 -15.57 16.21 -20.82
C ASN A 420 -15.18 17.63 -21.32
N TYR A 421 -13.96 18.10 -21.02
CA TYR A 421 -13.44 19.38 -21.55
C TYR A 421 -13.15 19.29 -23.06
N ASP A 422 -12.58 18.21 -23.55
CA ASP A 422 -12.32 17.99 -24.98
C ASP A 422 -13.63 17.88 -25.82
N GLY A 423 -14.72 17.43 -25.18
CA GLY A 423 -16.04 17.40 -25.81
C GLY A 423 -16.70 18.76 -26.02
N PHE A 424 -16.24 19.82 -25.33
CA PHE A 424 -16.73 21.18 -25.53
C PHE A 424 -16.07 21.91 -26.72
N PHE A 425 -14.97 21.38 -27.25
CA PHE A 425 -14.24 21.92 -28.38
C PHE A 425 -14.47 21.17 -29.71
N LYS A 426 -15.30 20.15 -29.70
CA LYS A 426 -15.85 19.49 -30.87
C LYS A 426 -17.30 19.87 -31.05
#